data_36165c05dd7e034b4780d09db95c5b5a
#
_entry.id   36165c05dd7e034b4780d09db95c5b5a
#
_cell.length_a   1.000
_cell.length_b   1.000
_cell.length_c   1.000
_cell.angle_alpha   90.00
_cell.angle_beta   90.00
_cell.angle_gamma   90.00
#
_symmetry.space_group_name_H-M   'P 1'
#
loop_
_entity.id
_entity.type
_entity.pdbx_description
1 polymer ?
#
loop_
_entity_poly.entity_id
_entity_poly.type
_entity_poly.pdbx_seq_one_letter_code
_entity_poly.pdbx_strand_id
1 'polypeptide(L)'
;SASTDLDKYLSKHKKHLRGADLLVWEQGTRNQQGELEISGGNKGIVTFDMVVKSADVDIHSSYGGVVDSASWYLLNALSSLRDKDGRILVDGLYELIEEPNERELALIDRYANKTANDVTEIYNLQLPILKEERSEFLKRFYFEPAMNIEGLGTGYQGQGVKTILPAEARAKMEVRLVPGLEPKQVLELIRAQLNKNGFEKIELVFTLGEMSYRSDMSAPSILNVIDLAKRFYPEGVCVLPTTAGTGPMHTVFEALQVPMAAFGIGNANSRDHGGDENVKIADYYTHIELIKELITSYE
;
A
#
# COMPACT_ATOMS: atom_id res chain seq x y z
N SER A 1 4.39 9.80 5.61
CA SER A 1 5.23 10.94 5.22
C SER A 1 6.28 10.47 4.24
N ALA A 2 6.31 11.01 3.04
CA ALA A 2 7.35 10.71 2.06
C ALA A 2 8.71 11.22 2.58
N SER A 3 9.75 10.39 2.46
CA SER A 3 11.12 10.76 2.82
C SER A 3 11.74 11.64 1.72
N THR A 4 11.29 12.88 1.62
CA THR A 4 11.55 13.80 0.50
C THR A 4 13.04 14.07 0.19
N ASP A 5 13.93 13.85 1.16
CA ASP A 5 15.38 14.05 0.99
C ASP A 5 16.19 12.75 0.91
N LEU A 6 15.53 11.59 0.93
CA LEU A 6 16.19 10.27 0.93
C LEU A 6 17.04 10.08 -0.34
N ASP A 7 16.52 10.43 -1.51
CA ASP A 7 17.25 10.36 -2.79
C ASP A 7 18.54 11.16 -2.77
N LYS A 8 18.49 12.38 -2.24
CA LYS A 8 19.64 13.26 -2.12
C LYS A 8 20.69 12.67 -1.16
N TYR A 9 20.22 12.14 -0.03
CA TYR A 9 21.08 11.49 0.96
C TYR A 9 21.78 10.26 0.37
N LEU A 10 21.03 9.36 -0.24
CA LEU A 10 21.56 8.15 -0.88
C LEU A 10 22.54 8.50 -1.98
N SER A 11 22.23 9.46 -2.85
CA SER A 11 23.12 9.91 -3.91
C SER A 11 24.47 10.42 -3.36
N LYS A 12 24.43 11.16 -2.27
CA LYS A 12 25.62 11.72 -1.60
C LYS A 12 26.49 10.64 -0.93
N HIS A 13 25.85 9.63 -0.32
CA HIS A 13 26.52 8.63 0.51
C HIS A 13 26.67 7.26 -0.15
N LYS A 14 26.19 7.09 -1.38
CA LYS A 14 26.20 5.84 -2.14
C LYS A 14 27.53 5.08 -2.09
N LYS A 15 28.65 5.79 -2.16
CA LYS A 15 30.00 5.17 -2.15
C LYS A 15 30.31 4.46 -0.82
N HIS A 16 29.79 4.96 0.29
CA HIS A 16 30.00 4.37 1.62
C HIS A 16 29.04 3.25 1.93
N LEU A 17 27.87 3.24 1.28
CA LEU A 17 26.81 2.24 1.49
C LEU A 17 26.88 1.05 0.53
N ARG A 18 27.61 1.21 -0.59
CA ARG A 18 27.84 0.10 -1.54
C ARG A 18 28.72 -0.98 -0.91
N GLY A 19 28.36 -2.23 -1.17
CA GLY A 19 29.06 -3.40 -0.64
C GLY A 19 28.41 -3.97 0.63
N ALA A 20 27.29 -3.41 1.06
CA ALA A 20 26.44 -4.06 2.06
C ALA A 20 25.80 -5.32 1.45
N ASP A 21 25.74 -6.39 2.22
CA ASP A 21 25.11 -7.66 1.81
C ASP A 21 23.61 -7.68 2.09
N LEU A 22 23.16 -6.83 2.99
CA LEU A 22 21.78 -6.73 3.44
C LEU A 22 21.48 -5.31 3.95
N LEU A 23 20.26 -4.87 3.73
CA LEU A 23 19.70 -3.74 4.44
C LEU A 23 18.57 -4.23 5.36
N VAL A 24 18.71 -3.98 6.66
CA VAL A 24 17.62 -4.18 7.61
C VAL A 24 16.71 -2.97 7.55
N TRP A 25 15.47 -3.19 7.17
CA TRP A 25 14.42 -2.19 7.21
C TRP A 25 13.69 -2.31 8.55
N GLU A 26 14.01 -1.41 9.45
CA GLU A 26 13.51 -1.44 10.83
C GLU A 26 12.02 -1.05 10.86
N GLN A 27 11.20 -2.00 10.48
CA GLN A 27 9.74 -1.89 10.46
C GLN A 27 9.14 -3.30 10.51
N GLY A 28 8.25 -3.56 11.41
CA GLY A 28 7.59 -4.86 11.50
C GLY A 28 7.06 -5.14 12.90
N THR A 29 6.28 -6.18 12.96
CA THR A 29 5.55 -6.56 14.18
C THR A 29 5.77 -8.04 14.50
N ARG A 30 5.41 -8.41 15.73
CA ARG A 30 5.07 -9.79 16.06
C ARG A 30 3.57 -9.98 15.82
N ASN A 31 3.22 -11.06 15.15
CA ASN A 31 1.82 -11.38 14.93
C ASN A 31 1.10 -11.80 16.23
N GLN A 32 -0.18 -12.11 16.16
CA GLN A 32 -0.97 -12.50 17.34
C GLN A 32 -0.47 -13.80 17.98
N GLN A 33 0.17 -14.68 17.23
CA GLN A 33 0.78 -15.93 17.71
C GLN A 33 2.16 -15.68 18.37
N GLY A 34 2.66 -14.46 18.34
CA GLY A 34 3.96 -14.07 18.89
C GLY A 34 5.15 -14.31 17.96
N GLU A 35 4.92 -14.78 16.72
CA GLU A 35 5.98 -14.98 15.75
C GLU A 35 6.49 -13.63 15.22
N LEU A 36 7.80 -13.51 14.98
CA LEU A 36 8.37 -12.35 14.30
C LEU A 36 7.98 -12.36 12.83
N GLU A 37 7.35 -11.31 12.33
CA GLU A 37 7.11 -11.12 10.92
C GLU A 37 8.37 -10.57 10.22
N ILE A 38 8.83 -11.27 9.19
CA ILE A 38 9.94 -10.86 8.34
C ILE A 38 9.41 -10.71 6.93
N SER A 39 9.47 -9.52 6.36
CA SER A 39 9.00 -9.27 4.99
C SER A 39 10.12 -8.77 4.08
N GLY A 40 10.00 -9.09 2.77
CA GLY A 40 11.00 -8.72 1.76
C GLY A 40 10.66 -7.45 0.98
N GLY A 41 9.52 -6.83 1.22
CA GLY A 41 9.11 -5.72 0.38
C GLY A 41 7.89 -4.95 0.88
N ASN A 42 7.44 -4.03 0.04
CA ASN A 42 6.25 -3.23 0.27
C ASN A 42 5.53 -2.90 -1.04
N LYS A 43 4.24 -2.59 -0.93
CA LYS A 43 3.51 -2.00 -2.06
C LYS A 43 3.94 -0.57 -2.32
N GLY A 44 3.85 -0.16 -3.57
CA GLY A 44 3.92 1.23 -3.97
C GLY A 44 2.58 1.94 -3.76
N ILE A 45 2.54 3.21 -4.16
CA ILE A 45 1.34 4.04 -4.12
C ILE A 45 1.39 5.11 -5.20
N VAL A 46 0.25 5.45 -5.75
CA VAL A 46 0.03 6.73 -6.40
C VAL A 46 -1.19 7.39 -5.80
N THR A 47 -1.05 8.65 -5.40
CA THR A 47 -2.15 9.46 -4.89
C THR A 47 -2.42 10.64 -5.81
N PHE A 48 -3.68 10.93 -6.05
CA PHE A 48 -4.11 12.00 -6.93
C PHE A 48 -5.52 12.49 -6.56
N ASP A 49 -5.83 13.69 -7.01
CA ASP A 49 -7.21 14.17 -6.95
C ASP A 49 -7.89 14.00 -8.31
N MET A 50 -9.15 13.62 -8.28
CA MET A 50 -10.08 13.74 -9.40
C MET A 50 -10.93 14.97 -9.16
N VAL A 51 -10.85 15.95 -10.06
CA VAL A 51 -11.57 17.22 -9.92
C VAL A 51 -12.41 17.45 -11.15
N VAL A 52 -13.64 17.92 -10.96
CA VAL A 52 -14.50 18.36 -12.05
C VAL A 52 -15.22 19.65 -11.71
N LYS A 53 -15.28 20.53 -12.69
CA LYS A 53 -16.06 21.76 -12.65
C LYS A 53 -17.11 21.71 -13.76
N SER A 54 -18.39 21.76 -13.38
CA SER A 54 -19.52 21.71 -14.32
C SER A 54 -20.07 23.10 -14.64
N ALA A 55 -19.85 24.08 -13.76
CA ALA A 55 -20.32 25.45 -13.93
C ALA A 55 -19.42 26.44 -13.15
N ASP A 56 -19.59 27.73 -13.37
CA ASP A 56 -18.87 28.76 -12.60
C ASP A 56 -19.45 29.00 -11.19
N VAL A 57 -20.73 28.68 -11.02
CA VAL A 57 -21.47 28.81 -9.75
C VAL A 57 -22.45 27.66 -9.60
N ASP A 58 -22.85 27.39 -8.35
CA ASP A 58 -23.92 26.44 -8.06
C ASP A 58 -25.21 26.86 -8.78
N ILE A 59 -25.87 25.90 -9.41
CA ILE A 59 -27.10 26.12 -10.18
C ILE A 59 -28.27 25.70 -9.31
N HIS A 60 -29.43 26.38 -9.45
CA HIS A 60 -30.65 25.99 -8.76
C HIS A 60 -31.08 24.58 -9.14
N SER A 61 -31.43 23.73 -8.17
CA SER A 61 -31.71 22.29 -8.39
C SER A 61 -32.91 21.99 -9.30
N SER A 62 -33.79 22.99 -9.58
CA SER A 62 -34.87 22.84 -10.55
C SER A 62 -34.38 22.48 -11.96
N TYR A 63 -33.14 22.77 -12.28
CA TYR A 63 -32.53 22.40 -13.57
C TYR A 63 -32.01 20.97 -13.62
N GLY A 64 -32.09 20.20 -12.53
CA GLY A 64 -31.51 18.85 -12.42
C GLY A 64 -32.06 17.80 -13.41
N GLY A 65 -33.22 18.07 -14.03
CA GLY A 65 -33.76 17.21 -15.11
C GLY A 65 -33.15 17.45 -16.48
N VAL A 66 -32.40 18.54 -16.67
CA VAL A 66 -31.88 18.98 -17.98
C VAL A 66 -30.42 19.41 -17.96
N VAL A 67 -29.84 19.59 -16.76
CA VAL A 67 -28.43 19.94 -16.56
C VAL A 67 -27.80 18.92 -15.64
N ASP A 68 -26.67 18.36 -16.03
CA ASP A 68 -25.88 17.47 -15.17
C ASP A 68 -25.08 18.29 -14.15
N SER A 69 -24.74 17.67 -13.01
CA SER A 69 -23.95 18.30 -11.95
C SER A 69 -22.56 17.68 -11.84
N ALA A 70 -21.61 18.46 -11.31
CA ALA A 70 -20.28 17.96 -10.98
C ALA A 70 -20.33 16.72 -10.09
N SER A 71 -21.33 16.64 -9.18
CA SER A 71 -21.50 15.50 -8.27
C SER A 71 -21.78 14.19 -9.04
N TRP A 72 -22.79 14.19 -9.90
CA TRP A 72 -23.14 13.00 -10.68
C TRP A 72 -22.05 12.62 -11.68
N TYR A 73 -21.45 13.61 -12.34
CA TYR A 73 -20.37 13.38 -13.28
C TYR A 73 -19.17 12.69 -12.60
N LEU A 74 -18.76 13.16 -11.41
CA LEU A 74 -17.68 12.54 -10.64
C LEU A 74 -18.04 11.15 -10.13
N LEU A 75 -19.24 10.95 -9.58
CA LEU A 75 -19.69 9.63 -9.09
C LEU A 75 -19.73 8.59 -10.20
N ASN A 76 -20.23 8.96 -11.37
CA ASN A 76 -20.27 8.08 -12.55
C ASN A 76 -18.85 7.75 -13.04
N ALA A 77 -17.94 8.73 -13.06
CA ALA A 77 -16.53 8.53 -13.39
C ALA A 77 -15.86 7.55 -12.42
N LEU A 78 -16.03 7.74 -11.11
CA LEU A 78 -15.51 6.84 -10.08
C LEU A 78 -16.07 5.42 -10.22
N SER A 79 -17.39 5.29 -10.43
CA SER A 79 -18.05 4.01 -10.63
C SER A 79 -17.59 3.26 -11.89
N SER A 80 -17.08 3.98 -12.89
CA SER A 80 -16.55 3.39 -14.12
C SER A 80 -15.13 2.82 -13.99
N LEU A 81 -14.42 3.12 -12.91
CA LEU A 81 -13.02 2.71 -12.68
C LEU A 81 -12.87 1.46 -11.81
N ARG A 82 -13.94 1.02 -11.15
CA ARG A 82 -13.90 -0.12 -10.23
C ARG A 82 -15.23 -0.84 -10.20
N ASP A 83 -15.20 -2.17 -10.28
CA ASP A 83 -16.41 -2.98 -10.16
C ASP A 83 -16.84 -3.21 -8.70
N LYS A 84 -18.01 -3.84 -8.52
CA LYS A 84 -18.57 -4.18 -7.20
C LYS A 84 -17.70 -5.17 -6.41
N ASP A 85 -16.89 -5.99 -7.09
CA ASP A 85 -16.00 -6.98 -6.49
C ASP A 85 -14.61 -6.37 -6.21
N GLY A 86 -14.47 -5.06 -6.44
CA GLY A 86 -13.27 -4.28 -6.13
C GLY A 86 -12.15 -4.41 -7.16
N ARG A 87 -12.41 -4.99 -8.34
CA ARG A 87 -11.44 -5.03 -9.43
C ARG A 87 -11.35 -3.66 -10.12
N ILE A 88 -10.14 -3.22 -10.41
CA ILE A 88 -9.90 -1.97 -11.13
C ILE A 88 -10.22 -2.19 -12.60
N LEU A 89 -11.07 -1.33 -13.17
CA LEU A 89 -11.53 -1.39 -14.56
C LEU A 89 -10.74 -0.41 -15.45
N VAL A 90 -9.43 -0.57 -15.45
CA VAL A 90 -8.50 0.24 -16.25
C VAL A 90 -7.76 -0.69 -17.19
N ASP A 91 -7.98 -0.51 -18.49
CA ASP A 91 -7.37 -1.35 -19.53
C ASP A 91 -5.84 -1.25 -19.48
N GLY A 92 -5.16 -2.38 -19.65
CA GLY A 92 -3.70 -2.46 -19.64
C GLY A 92 -3.07 -2.44 -18.24
N LEU A 93 -3.84 -2.25 -17.16
CA LEU A 93 -3.27 -2.17 -15.82
C LEU A 93 -2.72 -3.51 -15.32
N TYR A 94 -3.50 -4.58 -15.47
CA TYR A 94 -3.14 -5.90 -14.96
C TYR A 94 -2.07 -6.59 -15.81
N GLU A 95 -1.96 -6.23 -17.09
CA GLU A 95 -0.96 -6.73 -18.02
C GLU A 95 0.47 -6.27 -17.69
N LEU A 96 0.59 -5.21 -16.90
CA LEU A 96 1.88 -4.67 -16.44
C LEU A 96 2.37 -5.32 -15.14
N ILE A 97 1.52 -6.04 -14.43
CA ILE A 97 1.85 -6.58 -13.11
C ILE A 97 2.91 -7.68 -13.25
N GLU A 98 3.94 -7.58 -12.45
CA GLU A 98 4.91 -8.65 -12.27
C GLU A 98 4.32 -9.72 -11.34
N GLU A 99 3.97 -10.86 -11.93
CA GLU A 99 3.36 -11.98 -11.21
C GLU A 99 4.28 -12.52 -10.10
N PRO A 100 3.72 -12.96 -8.96
CA PRO A 100 4.50 -13.60 -7.92
C PRO A 100 5.10 -14.91 -8.39
N ASN A 101 6.34 -15.19 -8.02
CA ASN A 101 7.00 -16.44 -8.32
C ASN A 101 6.52 -17.59 -7.38
N GLU A 102 6.90 -18.84 -7.72
CA GLU A 102 6.49 -20.04 -6.96
C GLU A 102 6.87 -19.96 -5.48
N ARG A 103 8.04 -19.39 -5.15
CA ARG A 103 8.48 -19.22 -3.77
C ARG A 103 7.63 -18.22 -3.01
N GLU A 104 7.30 -17.10 -3.62
CA GLU A 104 6.43 -16.09 -3.00
C GLU A 104 5.02 -16.66 -2.73
N LEU A 105 4.47 -17.42 -3.66
CA LEU A 105 3.21 -18.12 -3.47
C LEU A 105 3.31 -19.17 -2.36
N ALA A 106 4.38 -19.97 -2.32
CA ALA A 106 4.60 -20.96 -1.26
C ALA A 106 4.76 -20.31 0.13
N LEU A 107 5.36 -19.11 0.23
CA LEU A 107 5.43 -18.36 1.48
C LEU A 107 4.04 -17.93 1.95
N ILE A 108 3.21 -17.43 1.06
CA ILE A 108 1.83 -17.04 1.38
C ILE A 108 1.02 -18.27 1.82
N ASP A 109 1.06 -19.36 1.10
CA ASP A 109 0.30 -20.58 1.42
C ASP A 109 0.75 -21.17 2.78
N ARG A 110 2.05 -21.20 3.05
CA ARG A 110 2.59 -21.70 4.31
C ARG A 110 2.11 -20.91 5.52
N TYR A 111 1.94 -19.61 5.38
CA TYR A 111 1.57 -18.69 6.45
C TYR A 111 0.13 -18.18 6.35
N ALA A 112 -0.64 -18.68 5.39
CA ALA A 112 -2.01 -18.23 5.12
C ALA A 112 -2.90 -18.17 6.37
N ASN A 113 -2.79 -19.17 7.24
CA ASN A 113 -3.58 -19.22 8.49
C ASN A 113 -2.98 -18.40 9.64
N LYS A 114 -1.75 -17.88 9.47
CA LYS A 114 -1.00 -17.17 10.52
C LYS A 114 -1.00 -15.66 10.33
N THR A 115 -1.02 -15.20 9.08
CA THR A 115 -0.86 -13.78 8.73
C THR A 115 -2.14 -13.01 8.68
N ALA A 116 -3.27 -13.67 8.56
CA ALA A 116 -4.51 -12.95 8.54
C ALA A 116 -5.07 -12.89 9.94
N ASN A 117 -4.76 -11.86 10.60
CA ASN A 117 -5.69 -11.30 11.54
C ASN A 117 -7.04 -11.23 10.86
N ASP A 118 -8.06 -11.72 11.51
CA ASP A 118 -9.39 -11.58 10.98
C ASP A 118 -9.74 -10.09 10.97
N VAL A 119 -9.52 -9.46 9.82
CA VAL A 119 -9.77 -8.02 9.64
C VAL A 119 -11.23 -7.68 10.04
N THR A 120 -12.12 -8.65 9.92
CA THR A 120 -13.52 -8.54 10.31
C THR A 120 -13.64 -8.33 11.81
N GLU A 121 -12.91 -9.11 12.61
CA GLU A 121 -12.91 -8.98 14.07
C GLU A 121 -12.18 -7.74 14.54
N ILE A 122 -10.97 -7.47 13.99
CA ILE A 122 -10.13 -6.33 14.41
C ILE A 122 -10.86 -5.00 14.23
N TYR A 123 -11.53 -4.81 13.10
CA TYR A 123 -12.19 -3.56 12.75
C TYR A 123 -13.72 -3.60 12.93
N ASN A 124 -14.27 -4.71 13.42
CA ASN A 124 -15.72 -4.91 13.53
C ASN A 124 -16.45 -4.51 12.24
N LEU A 125 -16.03 -5.10 11.11
CA LEU A 125 -16.52 -4.74 9.79
C LEU A 125 -18.04 -4.88 9.71
N GLN A 126 -18.71 -3.84 9.19
CA GLN A 126 -20.15 -3.82 8.95
C GLN A 126 -20.50 -4.16 7.48
N LEU A 127 -19.52 -4.17 6.61
CA LEU A 127 -19.66 -4.57 5.21
C LEU A 127 -18.88 -5.88 4.97
N PRO A 128 -19.34 -6.73 4.05
CA PRO A 128 -18.66 -7.98 3.75
C PRO A 128 -17.27 -7.72 3.15
N ILE A 129 -16.34 -8.62 3.41
CA ILE A 129 -15.05 -8.64 2.71
C ILE A 129 -15.25 -8.99 1.24
N LEU A 130 -14.40 -8.46 0.37
CA LEU A 130 -14.52 -8.64 -1.08
C LEU A 130 -14.14 -10.05 -1.56
N LYS A 131 -13.34 -10.78 -0.78
CA LYS A 131 -12.91 -12.15 -1.05
C LYS A 131 -12.91 -12.94 0.26
N GLU A 132 -13.77 -13.95 0.35
CA GLU A 132 -13.91 -14.79 1.54
C GLU A 132 -12.94 -15.96 1.53
N GLU A 133 -12.63 -16.51 0.34
CA GLU A 133 -11.67 -17.60 0.23
C GLU A 133 -10.27 -17.09 0.56
N ARG A 134 -9.62 -17.76 1.50
CA ARG A 134 -8.43 -17.32 2.17
C ARG A 134 -7.21 -17.12 1.25
N SER A 135 -6.95 -18.04 0.36
CA SER A 135 -5.84 -17.99 -0.59
C SER A 135 -6.03 -16.81 -1.56
N GLU A 136 -7.24 -16.63 -2.08
CA GLU A 136 -7.58 -15.50 -2.95
C GLU A 136 -7.50 -14.15 -2.21
N PHE A 137 -7.94 -14.11 -0.94
CA PHE A 137 -7.77 -12.92 -0.10
C PHE A 137 -6.31 -12.52 0.01
N LEU A 138 -5.42 -13.46 0.34
CA LEU A 138 -4.00 -13.18 0.52
C LEU A 138 -3.29 -12.82 -0.78
N LYS A 139 -3.58 -13.52 -1.88
CA LYS A 139 -3.08 -13.16 -3.21
C LYS A 139 -3.44 -11.73 -3.56
N ARG A 140 -4.69 -11.37 -3.41
CA ARG A 140 -5.17 -10.03 -3.68
C ARG A 140 -4.56 -9.00 -2.75
N PHE A 141 -4.50 -9.31 -1.45
CA PHE A 141 -3.96 -8.41 -0.44
C PHE A 141 -2.49 -8.08 -0.67
N TYR A 142 -1.67 -9.06 -1.09
CA TYR A 142 -0.24 -8.85 -1.28
C TYR A 142 0.17 -8.53 -2.72
N PHE A 143 -0.49 -9.11 -3.73
CA PHE A 143 0.00 -9.11 -5.11
C PHE A 143 -0.88 -8.38 -6.12
N GLU A 144 -2.06 -7.91 -5.73
CA GLU A 144 -2.90 -7.11 -6.64
C GLU A 144 -2.93 -5.64 -6.22
N PRO A 145 -3.11 -4.72 -7.19
CA PRO A 145 -3.35 -3.32 -6.89
C PRO A 145 -4.74 -3.12 -6.26
N ALA A 146 -4.87 -2.03 -5.51
CA ALA A 146 -6.16 -1.64 -4.93
C ALA A 146 -6.40 -0.15 -5.15
N MET A 147 -7.59 0.21 -5.61
CA MET A 147 -8.00 1.61 -5.80
C MET A 147 -8.97 2.01 -4.70
N ASN A 148 -8.66 3.10 -4.01
CA ASN A 148 -9.42 3.60 -2.87
C ASN A 148 -9.84 5.05 -3.07
N ILE A 149 -11.00 5.40 -2.51
CA ILE A 149 -11.46 6.78 -2.34
C ILE A 149 -11.13 7.16 -0.91
N GLU A 150 -10.16 8.07 -0.70
CA GLU A 150 -9.75 8.55 0.63
C GLU A 150 -10.64 9.69 1.11
N GLY A 151 -11.24 10.42 0.18
CA GLY A 151 -12.12 11.53 0.49
C GLY A 151 -12.99 11.91 -0.68
N LEU A 152 -14.20 12.34 -0.40
CA LEU A 152 -15.16 12.78 -1.41
C LEU A 152 -15.84 14.07 -0.94
N GLY A 153 -15.75 15.13 -1.73
CA GLY A 153 -16.31 16.43 -1.40
C GLY A 153 -17.10 17.01 -2.57
N THR A 154 -18.37 17.30 -2.33
CA THR A 154 -19.22 17.99 -3.28
C THR A 154 -20.47 18.56 -2.59
N GLY A 155 -20.99 19.66 -3.11
CA GLY A 155 -22.22 20.27 -2.64
C GLY A 155 -22.17 20.82 -1.23
N TYR A 156 -23.34 21.05 -0.66
CA TYR A 156 -23.50 21.65 0.65
C TYR A 156 -23.39 20.62 1.77
N GLN A 157 -22.47 20.83 2.71
CA GLN A 157 -22.20 19.95 3.85
C GLN A 157 -22.63 20.56 5.20
N GLY A 158 -23.22 21.77 5.20
CA GLY A 158 -23.65 22.46 6.42
C GLY A 158 -25.02 21.98 6.95
N GLN A 159 -25.46 22.58 8.04
CA GLN A 159 -26.80 22.31 8.59
C GLN A 159 -27.90 22.84 7.68
N GLY A 160 -29.02 22.12 7.61
CA GLY A 160 -30.17 22.50 6.79
C GLY A 160 -30.05 22.00 5.35
N VAL A 161 -30.75 22.65 4.42
CA VAL A 161 -30.80 22.27 3.01
C VAL A 161 -30.37 23.43 2.11
N LYS A 162 -29.68 23.11 1.01
CA LYS A 162 -29.40 24.04 -0.06
C LYS A 162 -29.75 23.33 -1.38
N THR A 163 -30.78 23.81 -2.06
CA THR A 163 -31.33 23.17 -3.26
C THR A 163 -30.55 23.56 -4.51
N ILE A 164 -29.39 22.94 -4.70
CA ILE A 164 -28.42 23.24 -5.76
C ILE A 164 -28.00 22.02 -6.55
N LEU A 165 -27.48 22.26 -7.76
CA LEU A 165 -26.57 21.40 -8.48
C LEU A 165 -25.18 21.96 -8.23
N PRO A 166 -24.28 21.25 -7.54
CA PRO A 166 -22.93 21.74 -7.24
C PRO A 166 -22.12 21.98 -8.51
N ALA A 167 -21.45 23.13 -8.55
CA ALA A 167 -20.58 23.52 -9.66
C ALA A 167 -19.28 22.73 -9.69
N GLU A 168 -18.82 22.22 -8.53
CA GLU A 168 -17.57 21.49 -8.40
C GLU A 168 -17.74 20.22 -7.57
N ALA A 169 -16.93 19.21 -7.89
CA ALA A 169 -16.79 18.00 -7.10
C ALA A 169 -15.34 17.52 -7.14
N ARG A 170 -14.88 16.91 -6.05
CA ARG A 170 -13.51 16.42 -5.89
C ARG A 170 -13.50 15.09 -5.14
N ALA A 171 -12.67 14.16 -5.61
CA ALA A 171 -12.31 12.95 -4.89
C ALA A 171 -10.79 12.91 -4.67
N LYS A 172 -10.38 12.52 -3.47
CA LYS A 172 -9.00 12.12 -3.16
C LYS A 172 -8.89 10.63 -3.38
N MET A 173 -7.93 10.24 -4.19
CA MET A 173 -7.75 8.87 -4.66
C MET A 173 -6.38 8.34 -4.33
N GLU A 174 -6.30 7.06 -4.04
CA GLU A 174 -5.05 6.32 -4.09
C GLU A 174 -5.19 5.04 -4.90
N VAL A 175 -4.09 4.63 -5.51
CA VAL A 175 -3.93 3.26 -6.01
C VAL A 175 -2.69 2.66 -5.34
N ARG A 176 -2.89 1.56 -4.61
CA ARG A 176 -1.78 0.73 -4.11
C ARG A 176 -1.19 -0.04 -5.27
N LEU A 177 0.11 0.10 -5.46
CA LEU A 177 0.83 -0.46 -6.60
C LEU A 177 1.57 -1.73 -6.20
N VAL A 178 1.71 -2.63 -7.17
CA VAL A 178 2.54 -3.83 -7.06
C VAL A 178 3.66 -3.76 -8.10
N PRO A 179 4.72 -4.59 -8.04
CA PRO A 179 5.78 -4.58 -9.02
C PRO A 179 5.26 -4.67 -10.45
N GLY A 180 5.90 -3.90 -11.35
CA GLY A 180 5.48 -3.70 -12.73
C GLY A 180 4.61 -2.44 -12.93
N LEU A 181 4.02 -1.88 -11.87
CA LEU A 181 3.20 -0.68 -11.95
C LEU A 181 3.99 0.57 -11.53
N GLU A 182 4.16 1.50 -12.45
CA GLU A 182 4.78 2.81 -12.18
C GLU A 182 3.71 3.88 -11.89
N PRO A 183 3.90 4.76 -10.88
CA PRO A 183 2.90 5.74 -10.47
C PRO A 183 2.37 6.62 -11.60
N LYS A 184 3.27 7.16 -12.43
CA LYS A 184 2.88 8.05 -13.54
C LYS A 184 2.17 7.29 -14.66
N GLN A 185 2.67 6.10 -15.00
CA GLN A 185 2.06 5.24 -16.02
C GLN A 185 0.64 4.83 -15.63
N VAL A 186 0.43 4.46 -14.35
CA VAL A 186 -0.92 4.13 -13.85
C VAL A 186 -1.86 5.33 -13.98
N LEU A 187 -1.39 6.53 -13.70
CA LEU A 187 -2.20 7.75 -13.85
C LEU A 187 -2.55 8.02 -15.32
N GLU A 188 -1.62 7.77 -16.24
CA GLU A 188 -1.86 7.87 -17.70
C GLU A 188 -2.93 6.85 -18.17
N LEU A 189 -2.86 5.60 -17.67
CA LEU A 189 -3.86 4.58 -17.97
C LEU A 189 -5.25 4.97 -17.43
N ILE A 190 -5.33 5.49 -16.20
CA ILE A 190 -6.57 6.02 -15.61
C ILE A 190 -7.11 7.16 -16.47
N ARG A 191 -6.26 8.09 -16.94
CA ARG A 191 -6.67 9.17 -17.83
C ARG A 191 -7.26 8.63 -19.14
N ALA A 192 -6.57 7.66 -19.75
CA ALA A 192 -7.05 7.02 -20.99
C ALA A 192 -8.39 6.33 -20.78
N GLN A 193 -8.55 5.61 -19.67
CA GLN A 193 -9.80 4.93 -19.33
C GLN A 193 -10.96 5.90 -19.11
N LEU A 194 -10.73 6.99 -18.37
CA LEU A 194 -11.73 8.04 -18.16
C LEU A 194 -12.16 8.66 -19.49
N ASN A 195 -11.23 8.94 -20.39
CA ASN A 195 -11.55 9.47 -21.72
C ASN A 195 -12.37 8.46 -22.53
N LYS A 196 -11.98 7.17 -22.52
CA LYS A 196 -12.72 6.10 -23.18
C LYS A 196 -14.16 5.98 -22.67
N ASN A 197 -14.36 6.22 -21.37
CA ASN A 197 -15.66 6.14 -20.71
C ASN A 197 -16.50 7.44 -20.81
N GLY A 198 -16.00 8.50 -21.51
CA GLY A 198 -16.70 9.76 -21.70
C GLY A 198 -16.55 10.77 -20.55
N PHE A 199 -15.50 10.63 -19.73
CA PHE A 199 -15.23 11.47 -18.57
C PHE A 199 -13.98 12.38 -18.78
N GLU A 200 -13.84 12.97 -19.95
CA GLU A 200 -12.70 13.82 -20.32
C GLU A 200 -12.60 15.10 -19.48
N LYS A 201 -13.73 15.54 -18.88
CA LYS A 201 -13.77 16.74 -18.04
C LYS A 201 -13.21 16.53 -16.63
N ILE A 202 -12.95 15.29 -16.21
CA ILE A 202 -12.24 15.02 -14.96
C ILE A 202 -10.79 15.49 -15.12
N GLU A 203 -10.34 16.35 -14.26
CA GLU A 203 -8.92 16.68 -14.10
C GLU A 203 -8.27 15.70 -13.12
N LEU A 204 -7.10 15.16 -13.47
CA LEU A 204 -6.27 14.36 -12.57
C LEU A 204 -5.11 15.20 -12.08
N VAL A 205 -5.05 15.43 -10.76
CA VAL A 205 -3.99 16.22 -10.12
C VAL A 205 -3.11 15.26 -9.31
N PHE A 206 -1.92 14.95 -9.83
CA PHE A 206 -0.93 14.10 -9.15
C PHE A 206 -0.48 14.73 -7.82
N THR A 207 -0.35 13.93 -6.78
CA THR A 207 0.08 14.37 -5.45
C THR A 207 1.38 13.69 -5.02
N LEU A 208 1.40 12.35 -5.03
CA LEU A 208 2.53 11.54 -4.55
C LEU A 208 2.61 10.24 -5.36
N GLY A 209 3.83 9.74 -5.54
CA GLY A 209 4.07 8.42 -6.11
C GLY A 209 5.29 7.75 -5.49
N GLU A 210 5.14 6.49 -5.09
CA GLU A 210 6.21 5.62 -4.62
C GLU A 210 6.11 4.28 -5.33
N MET A 211 7.24 3.77 -5.81
CA MET A 211 7.32 2.46 -6.45
C MET A 211 7.20 1.35 -5.41
N SER A 212 6.65 0.21 -5.82
CA SER A 212 6.72 -1.02 -5.03
C SER A 212 8.09 -1.68 -5.12
N TYR A 213 8.41 -2.52 -4.15
CA TYR A 213 9.64 -3.32 -4.14
C TYR A 213 9.40 -4.68 -3.51
N ARG A 214 10.07 -5.71 -4.03
CA ARG A 214 10.16 -7.05 -3.44
C ARG A 214 11.59 -7.57 -3.57
N SER A 215 12.17 -8.02 -2.45
CA SER A 215 13.44 -8.74 -2.42
C SER A 215 13.26 -10.20 -2.86
N ASP A 216 14.30 -10.77 -3.43
CA ASP A 216 14.39 -12.22 -3.54
C ASP A 216 14.55 -12.84 -2.14
N MET A 217 13.48 -13.45 -1.64
CA MET A 217 13.45 -14.09 -0.32
C MET A 217 14.31 -15.35 -0.25
N SER A 218 15.00 -15.75 -1.33
CA SER A 218 16.02 -16.80 -1.35
C SER A 218 17.44 -16.27 -1.23
N ALA A 219 17.64 -14.95 -1.19
CA ALA A 219 18.96 -14.35 -1.02
C ALA A 219 19.63 -14.88 0.26
N PRO A 220 20.91 -15.26 0.20
CA PRO A 220 21.63 -15.85 1.34
C PRO A 220 21.58 -14.96 2.60
N SER A 221 21.69 -13.64 2.44
CA SER A 221 21.59 -12.69 3.54
C SER A 221 20.21 -12.68 4.21
N ILE A 222 19.13 -12.80 3.44
CA ILE A 222 17.77 -12.90 4.00
C ILE A 222 17.56 -14.23 4.70
N LEU A 223 18.04 -15.33 4.12
CA LEU A 223 17.99 -16.66 4.75
C LEU A 223 18.74 -16.67 6.09
N ASN A 224 19.91 -16.00 6.17
CA ASN A 224 20.65 -15.81 7.42
C ASN A 224 19.81 -15.09 8.48
N VAL A 225 19.14 -13.99 8.13
CA VAL A 225 18.20 -13.28 9.05
C VAL A 225 17.13 -14.23 9.57
N ILE A 226 16.49 -14.99 8.66
CA ILE A 226 15.41 -15.90 9.03
C ILE A 226 15.90 -16.99 10.00
N ASP A 227 17.08 -17.54 9.77
CA ASP A 227 17.63 -18.62 10.60
C ASP A 227 18.13 -18.09 11.96
N LEU A 228 18.72 -16.90 11.98
CA LEU A 228 19.06 -16.23 13.23
C LEU A 228 17.80 -15.90 14.03
N ALA A 229 16.78 -15.29 13.41
CA ALA A 229 15.55 -14.92 14.08
C ALA A 229 14.86 -16.10 14.76
N LYS A 230 14.87 -17.30 14.17
CA LYS A 230 14.32 -18.52 14.78
C LYS A 230 14.97 -18.89 16.12
N ARG A 231 16.20 -18.46 16.36
CA ARG A 231 16.91 -18.73 17.63
C ARG A 231 16.48 -17.79 18.74
N PHE A 232 16.03 -16.58 18.40
CA PHE A 232 15.63 -15.54 19.35
C PHE A 232 14.12 -15.48 19.60
N TYR A 233 13.33 -16.02 18.67
CA TYR A 233 11.86 -16.02 18.76
C TYR A 233 11.35 -17.45 18.84
N PRO A 234 11.14 -18.00 20.06
CA PRO A 234 10.73 -19.38 20.27
C PRO A 234 9.34 -19.70 19.71
N GLU A 235 8.48 -18.70 19.57
CA GLU A 235 7.17 -18.84 18.89
C GLU A 235 7.33 -19.02 17.39
N GLY A 236 8.50 -18.69 16.83
CA GLY A 236 8.83 -18.84 15.44
C GLY A 236 8.89 -17.54 14.66
N VAL A 237 8.99 -17.68 13.34
CA VAL A 237 9.00 -16.57 12.39
C VAL A 237 7.94 -16.77 11.31
N CYS A 238 7.30 -15.69 10.92
CA CYS A 238 6.38 -15.61 9.80
C CYS A 238 7.06 -14.85 8.66
N VAL A 239 7.35 -15.53 7.55
CA VAL A 239 8.10 -14.94 6.42
C VAL A 239 7.13 -14.58 5.31
N LEU A 240 7.12 -13.32 4.92
CA LEU A 240 6.24 -12.75 3.90
C LEU A 240 7.08 -12.19 2.73
N PRO A 241 6.66 -12.37 1.48
CA PRO A 241 7.38 -11.78 0.34
C PRO A 241 7.29 -10.25 0.31
N THR A 242 6.20 -9.70 0.82
CA THR A 242 5.93 -8.26 0.85
C THR A 242 4.92 -7.91 1.94
N THR A 243 4.78 -6.62 2.23
CA THR A 243 3.68 -6.07 3.02
C THR A 243 2.72 -5.28 2.14
N ALA A 244 1.49 -5.05 2.61
CA ALA A 244 0.51 -4.21 1.92
C ALA A 244 0.73 -2.70 2.16
N GLY A 245 1.63 -2.35 3.09
CA GLY A 245 2.03 -0.97 3.36
C GLY A 245 2.91 -0.39 2.27
N THR A 246 3.22 0.90 2.37
CA THR A 246 4.09 1.62 1.43
C THR A 246 5.25 2.28 2.17
N GLY A 247 6.42 2.26 1.54
CA GLY A 247 7.62 2.94 2.00
C GLY A 247 8.63 3.07 0.85
N PRO A 248 9.70 3.85 1.00
CA PRO A 248 10.65 4.13 -0.07
C PRO A 248 11.70 3.02 -0.27
N MET A 249 11.33 1.74 -0.13
CA MET A 249 12.26 0.62 -0.30
C MET A 249 12.79 0.56 -1.74
N HIS A 250 11.95 0.83 -2.74
CA HIS A 250 12.38 0.86 -4.14
C HIS A 250 13.49 1.90 -4.35
N THR A 251 13.33 3.11 -3.83
CA THR A 251 14.32 4.20 -3.90
C THR A 251 15.68 3.76 -3.32
N VAL A 252 15.65 3.05 -2.19
CA VAL A 252 16.88 2.51 -1.57
C VAL A 252 17.49 1.41 -2.42
N PHE A 253 16.67 0.51 -2.97
CA PHE A 253 17.15 -0.56 -3.85
C PHE A 253 17.81 -0.01 -5.11
N GLU A 254 17.20 0.97 -5.79
CA GLU A 254 17.80 1.63 -6.95
C GLU A 254 19.17 2.24 -6.64
N ALA A 255 19.34 2.78 -5.45
CA ALA A 255 20.60 3.36 -5.04
C ALA A 255 21.67 2.33 -4.69
N LEU A 256 21.33 1.26 -3.96
CA LEU A 256 22.28 0.37 -3.32
C LEU A 256 22.36 -1.02 -3.95
N GLN A 257 21.29 -1.49 -4.60
CA GLN A 257 21.17 -2.83 -5.22
C GLN A 257 21.43 -3.96 -4.20
N VAL A 258 20.92 -3.80 -2.97
CA VAL A 258 21.05 -4.78 -1.89
C VAL A 258 19.69 -5.39 -1.54
N PRO A 259 19.62 -6.67 -1.17
CA PRO A 259 18.39 -7.26 -0.64
C PRO A 259 18.00 -6.57 0.66
N MET A 260 16.70 -6.47 0.89
CA MET A 260 16.15 -5.86 2.11
C MET A 260 15.27 -6.86 2.85
N ALA A 261 15.44 -6.91 4.16
CA ALA A 261 14.56 -7.64 5.06
C ALA A 261 13.96 -6.65 6.06
N ALA A 262 12.64 -6.57 6.10
CA ALA A 262 11.91 -5.74 7.05
C ALA A 262 11.41 -6.57 8.21
N PHE A 263 11.80 -6.19 9.42
CA PHE A 263 11.34 -6.73 10.69
C PHE A 263 11.60 -5.69 11.81
N GLY A 264 10.90 -5.79 12.92
CA GLY A 264 11.02 -4.76 13.96
C GLY A 264 10.41 -5.18 15.29
N ILE A 265 10.21 -4.21 16.16
CA ILE A 265 9.84 -4.39 17.56
C ILE A 265 8.34 -4.21 17.84
N GLY A 266 7.54 -4.00 16.82
CA GLY A 266 6.11 -3.86 16.95
C GLY A 266 5.43 -5.12 17.49
N ASN A 267 4.19 -4.97 17.88
CA ASN A 267 3.34 -6.08 18.32
C ASN A 267 1.91 -5.86 17.83
N ALA A 268 1.05 -6.87 17.92
CA ALA A 268 -0.33 -6.82 17.44
C ALA A 268 -1.17 -5.66 18.04
N ASN A 269 -0.71 -5.04 19.14
CA ASN A 269 -1.38 -3.93 19.82
C ASN A 269 -0.54 -2.64 19.81
N SER A 270 0.44 -2.52 18.92
CA SER A 270 1.32 -1.34 18.86
C SER A 270 0.61 -0.04 18.58
N ARG A 271 -0.57 -0.07 17.95
CA ARG A 271 -1.39 1.10 17.61
C ARG A 271 -0.65 2.13 16.75
N ASP A 272 0.07 1.66 15.75
CA ASP A 272 0.87 2.49 14.85
C ASP A 272 0.06 3.69 14.34
N HIS A 273 0.64 4.88 14.43
CA HIS A 273 0.01 6.17 14.11
C HIS A 273 -1.21 6.55 14.99
N GLY A 274 -1.45 5.81 16.06
CA GLY A 274 -2.55 6.06 16.99
C GLY A 274 -2.12 6.64 18.34
N GLY A 275 -3.08 6.95 19.18
CA GLY A 275 -2.81 7.24 20.59
C GLY A 275 -2.36 5.98 21.33
N ASP A 276 -1.45 6.16 22.31
CA ASP A 276 -0.85 5.07 23.09
C ASP A 276 -0.02 4.08 22.24
N GLU A 277 0.64 4.56 21.20
CA GLU A 277 1.61 3.78 20.44
C GLU A 277 2.65 3.19 21.38
N ASN A 278 2.92 1.89 21.26
CA ASN A 278 3.71 1.17 22.25
C ASN A 278 4.52 0.02 21.68
N VAL A 279 5.55 -0.38 22.43
CA VAL A 279 6.31 -1.61 22.23
C VAL A 279 6.45 -2.37 23.56
N LYS A 280 6.63 -3.68 23.50
CA LYS A 280 6.93 -4.48 24.68
C LYS A 280 8.41 -4.39 24.98
N ILE A 281 8.76 -4.08 26.23
CA ILE A 281 10.17 -3.97 26.66
C ILE A 281 10.94 -5.27 26.41
N ALA A 282 10.34 -6.43 26.64
CA ALA A 282 10.97 -7.71 26.36
C ALA A 282 11.31 -7.89 24.88
N ASP A 283 10.38 -7.52 23.97
CA ASP A 283 10.58 -7.62 22.52
C ASP A 283 11.70 -6.67 22.06
N TYR A 284 11.78 -5.47 22.66
CA TYR A 284 12.86 -4.51 22.41
C TYR A 284 14.25 -5.10 22.74
N TYR A 285 14.42 -5.73 23.91
CA TYR A 285 15.69 -6.36 24.27
C TYR A 285 16.01 -7.60 23.41
N THR A 286 15.02 -8.43 23.11
CA THR A 286 15.20 -9.59 22.21
C THR A 286 15.69 -9.13 20.84
N HIS A 287 15.12 -8.04 20.33
CA HIS A 287 15.49 -7.48 19.04
C HIS A 287 16.93 -6.94 19.03
N ILE A 288 17.36 -6.27 20.11
CA ILE A 288 18.76 -5.82 20.26
C ILE A 288 19.72 -7.01 20.15
N GLU A 289 19.44 -8.11 20.84
CA GLU A 289 20.31 -9.30 20.78
C GLU A 289 20.31 -9.95 19.38
N LEU A 290 19.17 -9.99 18.71
CA LEU A 290 19.10 -10.44 17.31
C LEU A 290 19.97 -9.57 16.39
N ILE A 291 19.86 -8.24 16.48
CA ILE A 291 20.65 -7.31 15.65
C ILE A 291 22.16 -7.44 15.96
N LYS A 292 22.55 -7.59 17.22
CA LYS A 292 23.96 -7.84 17.60
C LYS A 292 24.49 -9.11 16.94
N GLU A 293 23.77 -10.22 17.06
CA GLU A 293 24.18 -11.49 16.46
C GLU A 293 24.21 -11.40 14.92
N LEU A 294 23.26 -10.68 14.33
CA LEU A 294 23.24 -10.46 12.89
C LEU A 294 24.49 -9.71 12.43
N ILE A 295 24.88 -8.63 13.10
CA ILE A 295 26.10 -7.87 12.77
C ILE A 295 27.32 -8.78 12.89
N THR A 296 27.45 -9.53 13.98
CA THR A 296 28.58 -10.45 14.22
C THR A 296 28.65 -11.56 13.17
N SER A 297 27.53 -11.97 12.58
CA SER A 297 27.49 -13.02 11.55
C SER A 297 28.09 -12.59 10.20
N TYR A 298 28.37 -11.29 10.03
CA TYR A 298 29.03 -10.73 8.82
C TYR A 298 30.50 -10.36 9.05
N GLU A 299 31.05 -10.56 10.25
CA GLU A 299 32.48 -10.43 10.56
C GLU A 299 33.24 -11.72 10.19
#